data_b877b3f985086882122d3a4b288a3e14
#
_entry.id   b877b3f985086882122d3a4b288a3e14
#
_cell.length_a   1.000
_cell.length_b   1.000
_cell.length_c   1.000
_cell.angle_alpha   90.00
_cell.angle_beta   90.00
_cell.angle_gamma   90.00
#
_symmetry.space_group_name_H-M   'P 1'
#
loop_
_entity.id
_entity.type
_entity.pdbx_description
1 polymer ?
#
loop_
_entity_poly.entity_id
_entity_poly.type
_entity_poly.pdbx_seq_one_letter_code
_entity_poly.pdbx_strand_id
1 'polypeptide(L)'
;MTDAELDLAAHVAECAAYAAGAHLLASRARIAETMVTRHDPEQVAGTIAAEAAALMRSVIGRTYPQHDFCAVDAPTRWRTGRACWFADALDGRADYLRGSGAYAVSLALVVDAEPQLGVVYDPQRNEFFGALRGRGAVLNGKPICCETQTPPRLARMAAALPRSDSPRMARCIAEVGRVATGLGTVRRSVSRALEMAHLAAGRIDGFWAHELDHFNAAAGIVLLRESGALVEARDAVPLLDSRSMFACAPALRKRFLALLGPVAVSPGTAAASG
;
A
#
# COMPACT_ATOMS: atom_id res chain seq x y z
N MET A 1 10.83 1.72 20.47
CA MET A 1 9.73 0.87 21.00
C MET A 1 10.32 -0.42 21.51
N THR A 2 9.84 -0.90 22.64
CA THR A 2 10.16 -2.24 23.16
C THR A 2 9.39 -3.31 22.37
N ASP A 3 9.80 -4.58 22.51
CA ASP A 3 9.11 -5.70 21.86
C ASP A 3 7.65 -5.82 22.31
N ALA A 4 7.40 -5.64 23.62
CA ALA A 4 6.03 -5.70 24.16
C ALA A 4 5.14 -4.55 23.66
N GLU A 5 5.69 -3.33 23.48
CA GLU A 5 4.97 -2.20 22.88
C GLU A 5 4.63 -2.49 21.42
N LEU A 6 5.52 -3.14 20.70
CA LEU A 6 5.32 -3.49 19.30
C LEU A 6 4.24 -4.60 19.15
N ASP A 7 4.23 -5.59 20.04
CA ASP A 7 3.21 -6.64 20.07
C ASP A 7 1.81 -6.07 20.37
N LEU A 8 1.73 -5.16 21.34
CA LEU A 8 0.47 -4.47 21.64
C LEU A 8 0.00 -3.62 20.44
N ALA A 9 0.93 -2.91 19.78
CA ALA A 9 0.61 -2.13 18.60
C ALA A 9 0.09 -3.02 17.45
N ALA A 10 0.69 -4.20 17.25
CA ALA A 10 0.24 -5.17 16.26
C ALA A 10 -1.19 -5.64 16.51
N HIS A 11 -1.51 -5.99 17.77
CA HIS A 11 -2.87 -6.41 18.14
C HIS A 11 -3.89 -5.27 17.94
N VAL A 12 -3.55 -4.05 18.32
CA VAL A 12 -4.42 -2.88 18.10
C VAL A 12 -4.62 -2.61 16.61
N ALA A 13 -3.56 -2.75 15.79
CA ALA A 13 -3.65 -2.60 14.35
C ALA A 13 -4.55 -3.66 13.70
N GLU A 14 -4.45 -4.90 14.17
CA GLU A 14 -5.30 -6.00 13.73
C GLU A 14 -6.77 -5.70 14.02
N CYS A 15 -7.10 -5.32 15.25
CA CYS A 15 -8.46 -4.94 15.65
C CYS A 15 -8.99 -3.77 14.79
N ALA A 16 -8.15 -2.75 14.54
CA ALA A 16 -8.53 -1.60 13.72
C ALA A 16 -8.78 -1.99 12.26
N ALA A 17 -7.93 -2.84 11.67
CA ALA A 17 -8.09 -3.32 10.30
C ALA A 17 -9.35 -4.19 10.13
N TYR A 18 -9.62 -5.09 11.06
CA TYR A 18 -10.85 -5.90 11.03
C TYR A 18 -12.12 -5.05 11.18
N ALA A 19 -12.11 -4.06 12.09
CA ALA A 19 -13.25 -3.15 12.26
C ALA A 19 -13.55 -2.37 10.97
N ALA A 20 -12.52 -1.82 10.32
CA ALA A 20 -12.65 -1.13 9.04
C ALA A 20 -13.12 -2.08 7.94
N GLY A 21 -12.52 -3.25 7.80
CA GLY A 21 -12.89 -4.24 6.79
C GLY A 21 -14.33 -4.75 6.93
N ALA A 22 -14.78 -4.99 8.16
CA ALA A 22 -16.17 -5.36 8.41
C ALA A 22 -17.15 -4.25 8.00
N HIS A 23 -16.81 -2.98 8.27
CA HIS A 23 -17.58 -1.84 7.82
C HIS A 23 -17.64 -1.74 6.30
N LEU A 24 -16.51 -1.94 5.60
CA LEU A 24 -16.46 -1.94 4.13
C LEU A 24 -17.37 -3.03 3.54
N LEU A 25 -17.32 -4.25 4.09
CA LEU A 25 -18.18 -5.35 3.64
C LEU A 25 -19.67 -5.04 3.86
N ALA A 26 -20.03 -4.57 5.06
CA ALA A 26 -21.42 -4.22 5.39
C ALA A 26 -21.95 -3.07 4.53
N SER A 27 -21.08 -2.13 4.11
CA SER A 27 -21.45 -0.97 3.30
C SER A 27 -21.59 -1.26 1.81
N ARG A 28 -21.31 -2.48 1.35
CA ARG A 28 -21.43 -2.88 -0.07
C ARG A 28 -22.83 -2.62 -0.64
N ALA A 29 -23.89 -2.87 0.13
CA ALA A 29 -25.25 -2.64 -0.28
C ALA A 29 -25.53 -1.17 -0.62
N ARG A 30 -24.91 -0.23 0.10
CA ARG A 30 -25.03 1.23 -0.15
C ARG A 30 -24.49 1.61 -1.53
N ILE A 31 -23.40 0.96 -1.99
CA ILE A 31 -22.87 1.20 -3.34
C ILE A 31 -23.83 0.66 -4.42
N ALA A 32 -24.39 -0.53 -4.23
CA ALA A 32 -25.35 -1.09 -5.17
C ALA A 32 -26.61 -0.19 -5.28
N GLU A 33 -27.08 0.37 -4.19
CA GLU A 33 -28.21 1.27 -4.14
C GLU A 33 -27.95 2.60 -4.88
N THR A 34 -26.71 3.14 -4.80
CA THR A 34 -26.37 4.38 -5.52
C THR A 34 -26.45 4.25 -7.04
N MET A 35 -26.17 3.07 -7.56
CA MET A 35 -26.30 2.78 -9.01
C MET A 35 -27.75 2.90 -9.50
N VAL A 36 -28.72 2.72 -8.59
CA VAL A 36 -30.16 2.85 -8.89
C VAL A 36 -30.63 4.29 -8.67
N THR A 37 -30.13 4.96 -7.64
CA THR A 37 -30.63 6.28 -7.18
C THR A 37 -29.93 7.47 -7.83
N ARG A 38 -28.97 7.24 -8.73
CA ARG A 38 -28.17 8.27 -9.43
C ARG A 38 -27.36 9.19 -8.51
N HIS A 39 -27.07 8.78 -7.28
CA HIS A 39 -26.06 9.45 -6.46
C HIS A 39 -24.66 9.22 -7.06
N ASP A 40 -23.72 10.11 -6.75
CA ASP A 40 -22.33 9.93 -7.17
C ASP A 40 -21.68 8.77 -6.39
N PRO A 41 -21.36 7.64 -7.04
CA PRO A 41 -20.75 6.49 -6.37
C PRO A 41 -19.40 6.81 -5.72
N GLU A 42 -18.62 7.71 -6.31
CA GLU A 42 -17.30 8.13 -5.76
C GLU A 42 -17.49 8.89 -4.45
N GLN A 43 -18.50 9.74 -4.34
CA GLN A 43 -18.82 10.45 -3.10
C GLN A 43 -19.25 9.48 -2.00
N VAL A 44 -20.08 8.49 -2.34
CA VAL A 44 -20.53 7.47 -1.36
C VAL A 44 -19.36 6.60 -0.92
N ALA A 45 -18.49 6.16 -1.84
CA ALA A 45 -17.27 5.42 -1.48
C ALA A 45 -16.34 6.26 -0.60
N GLY A 46 -16.20 7.56 -0.86
CA GLY A 46 -15.46 8.49 0.00
C GLY A 46 -16.03 8.57 1.42
N THR A 47 -17.35 8.65 1.55
CA THR A 47 -18.03 8.64 2.86
C THR A 47 -17.77 7.32 3.60
N ILE A 48 -17.92 6.18 2.93
CA ILE A 48 -17.64 4.86 3.52
C ILE A 48 -16.18 4.74 3.97
N ALA A 49 -15.23 5.23 3.16
CA ALA A 49 -13.81 5.23 3.52
C ALA A 49 -13.53 6.11 4.75
N ALA A 50 -14.15 7.29 4.83
CA ALA A 50 -14.02 8.17 5.99
C ALA A 50 -14.63 7.55 7.26
N GLU A 51 -15.77 6.88 7.16
CA GLU A 51 -16.39 6.13 8.26
C GLU A 51 -15.46 4.99 8.75
N ALA A 52 -14.87 4.22 7.82
CA ALA A 52 -13.90 3.18 8.12
C ALA A 52 -12.63 3.73 8.80
N ALA A 53 -12.10 4.86 8.32
CA ALA A 53 -10.96 5.54 8.93
C ALA A 53 -11.28 6.05 10.35
N ALA A 54 -12.50 6.54 10.59
CA ALA A 54 -12.94 6.96 11.91
C ALA A 54 -13.02 5.79 12.90
N LEU A 55 -13.45 4.61 12.45
CA LEU A 55 -13.41 3.37 13.25
C LEU A 55 -11.97 3.00 13.63
N MET A 56 -11.04 3.00 12.66
CA MET A 56 -9.62 2.73 12.92
C MET A 56 -9.06 3.71 13.96
N ARG A 57 -9.31 5.01 13.77
CA ARG A 57 -8.90 6.07 14.71
C ARG A 57 -9.46 5.82 16.11
N SER A 58 -10.73 5.43 16.22
CA SER A 58 -11.38 5.15 17.51
C SER A 58 -10.73 3.96 18.23
N VAL A 59 -10.46 2.85 17.51
CA VAL A 59 -9.80 1.67 18.08
C VAL A 59 -8.40 2.01 18.57
N ILE A 60 -7.60 2.66 17.73
CA ILE A 60 -6.22 3.05 18.04
C ILE A 60 -6.18 4.06 19.19
N GLY A 61 -7.04 5.07 19.17
CA GLY A 61 -7.06 6.15 20.14
C GLY A 61 -7.38 5.72 21.59
N ARG A 62 -8.02 4.57 21.77
CA ARG A 62 -8.25 3.99 23.12
C ARG A 62 -6.96 3.56 23.79
N THR A 63 -5.98 3.06 23.02
CA THR A 63 -4.70 2.57 23.54
C THR A 63 -3.58 3.60 23.37
N TYR A 64 -3.63 4.36 22.28
CA TYR A 64 -2.59 5.33 21.88
C TYR A 64 -3.15 6.73 21.67
N PRO A 65 -3.78 7.37 22.70
CA PRO A 65 -4.38 8.70 22.53
C PRO A 65 -3.37 9.80 22.21
N GLN A 66 -2.07 9.56 22.49
CA GLN A 66 -0.98 10.50 22.21
C GLN A 66 -0.35 10.33 20.82
N HIS A 67 -0.68 9.25 20.08
CA HIS A 67 -0.18 9.06 18.72
C HIS A 67 -0.97 9.91 17.72
N ASP A 68 -0.29 10.42 16.71
CA ASP A 68 -0.97 11.03 15.58
C ASP A 68 -1.62 9.96 14.70
N PHE A 69 -2.72 10.31 14.02
CA PHE A 69 -3.39 9.44 13.07
C PHE A 69 -3.66 10.21 11.79
N CYS A 70 -3.04 9.78 10.71
CA CYS A 70 -3.11 10.39 9.40
C CYS A 70 -3.75 9.41 8.41
N ALA A 71 -4.82 9.82 7.76
CA ALA A 71 -5.51 9.00 6.76
C ALA A 71 -5.60 9.75 5.41
N VAL A 72 -5.71 9.01 4.33
CA VAL A 72 -5.80 9.55 2.96
C VAL A 72 -6.93 10.58 2.83
N ASP A 73 -8.11 10.27 3.38
CA ASP A 73 -9.30 11.13 3.28
C ASP A 73 -9.40 12.17 4.43
N ALA A 74 -8.44 12.19 5.36
CA ALA A 74 -8.38 13.15 6.46
C ALA A 74 -6.91 13.57 6.71
N PRO A 75 -6.33 14.38 5.81
CA PRO A 75 -4.92 14.74 5.90
C PRO A 75 -4.66 15.55 7.18
N THR A 76 -4.00 14.92 8.11
CA THR A 76 -3.43 15.55 9.29
C THR A 76 -1.96 15.79 9.03
N ARG A 77 -1.41 16.93 9.44
CA ARG A 77 0.03 17.16 9.30
C ARG A 77 0.78 16.19 10.21
N TRP A 78 1.47 15.22 9.59
CA TRP A 78 2.42 14.41 10.29
C TRP A 78 3.59 15.25 10.81
N ARG A 79 3.99 15.02 12.06
CA ARG A 79 5.11 15.70 12.68
C ARG A 79 6.24 14.70 12.90
N THR A 80 7.44 15.01 12.41
CA THR A 80 8.66 14.28 12.77
C THR A 80 8.85 14.28 14.29
N GLY A 81 9.32 13.16 14.84
CA GLY A 81 9.57 13.01 16.28
C GLY A 81 8.36 12.51 17.10
N ARG A 82 7.22 12.18 16.44
CA ARG A 82 6.06 11.54 17.09
C ARG A 82 5.68 10.26 16.37
N ALA A 83 5.17 9.30 17.15
CA ALA A 83 4.57 8.10 16.55
C ALA A 83 3.27 8.49 15.83
N CYS A 84 3.15 8.04 14.58
CA CYS A 84 1.98 8.31 13.75
C CYS A 84 1.48 7.05 13.09
N TRP A 85 0.17 6.87 13.08
CA TRP A 85 -0.50 5.84 12.30
C TRP A 85 -0.87 6.37 10.93
N PHE A 86 -0.36 5.74 9.89
CA PHE A 86 -0.72 6.03 8.50
C PHE A 86 -1.76 5.03 8.03
N ALA A 87 -2.89 5.52 7.56
CA ALA A 87 -4.03 4.70 7.18
C ALA A 87 -4.55 5.03 5.78
N ASP A 88 -4.82 3.99 5.00
CA ASP A 88 -5.74 4.03 3.88
C ASP A 88 -6.84 3.01 4.15
N ALA A 89 -8.01 3.50 4.53
CA ALA A 89 -9.11 2.63 4.91
C ALA A 89 -9.79 1.96 3.71
N LEU A 90 -9.53 2.42 2.48
CA LEU A 90 -10.08 1.87 1.25
C LEU A 90 -9.11 2.05 0.07
N ASP A 91 -7.99 1.34 0.09
CA ASP A 91 -7.10 1.24 -1.08
C ASP A 91 -7.73 0.33 -2.14
N GLY A 92 -7.84 0.81 -3.37
CA GLY A 92 -8.57 0.12 -4.44
C GLY A 92 -10.03 0.54 -4.59
N ARG A 93 -10.34 1.82 -4.32
CA ARG A 93 -11.70 2.40 -4.38
C ARG A 93 -12.44 2.07 -5.68
N ALA A 94 -11.78 2.12 -6.84
CA ALA A 94 -12.40 1.82 -8.12
C ALA A 94 -12.90 0.37 -8.23
N ASP A 95 -12.19 -0.58 -7.66
CA ASP A 95 -12.60 -1.99 -7.62
C ASP A 95 -13.65 -2.25 -6.55
N TYR A 96 -13.58 -1.54 -5.43
CA TYR A 96 -14.66 -1.53 -4.45
C TYR A 96 -15.97 -1.10 -5.08
N LEU A 97 -16.00 0.00 -5.83
CA LEU A 97 -17.17 0.49 -6.55
C LEU A 97 -17.71 -0.52 -7.55
N ARG A 98 -16.85 -1.19 -8.29
CA ARG A 98 -17.25 -2.20 -9.30
C ARG A 98 -17.61 -3.57 -8.73
N GLY A 99 -17.31 -3.82 -7.46
CA GLY A 99 -17.54 -5.12 -6.86
C GLY A 99 -16.56 -6.21 -7.26
N SER A 100 -15.42 -5.86 -7.85
CA SER A 100 -14.41 -6.83 -8.30
C SER A 100 -13.61 -7.46 -7.14
N GLY A 101 -13.70 -6.90 -5.93
CA GLY A 101 -13.11 -7.46 -4.72
C GLY A 101 -11.61 -7.27 -4.57
N ALA A 102 -10.97 -6.41 -5.37
CA ALA A 102 -9.54 -6.09 -5.25
C ALA A 102 -9.33 -4.78 -4.49
N TYR A 103 -9.63 -4.75 -3.20
CA TYR A 103 -9.45 -3.61 -2.32
C TYR A 103 -8.95 -4.06 -0.95
N ALA A 104 -8.32 -3.17 -0.22
CA ALA A 104 -7.75 -3.48 1.09
C ALA A 104 -7.85 -2.30 2.06
N VAL A 105 -7.76 -2.63 3.35
CA VAL A 105 -7.41 -1.70 4.42
C VAL A 105 -5.90 -1.74 4.59
N SER A 106 -5.25 -0.59 4.60
CA SER A 106 -3.81 -0.45 4.85
C SER A 106 -3.58 0.38 6.10
N LEU A 107 -2.71 -0.08 7.00
CA LEU A 107 -2.38 0.61 8.25
C LEU A 107 -0.91 0.39 8.61
N ALA A 108 -0.21 1.45 8.93
CA ALA A 108 1.18 1.39 9.39
C ALA A 108 1.41 2.25 10.62
N LEU A 109 2.26 1.79 11.53
CA LEU A 109 2.82 2.62 12.60
C LEU A 109 4.21 3.09 12.16
N VAL A 110 4.39 4.40 12.13
CA VAL A 110 5.63 5.08 11.78
C VAL A 110 6.17 5.81 13.01
N VAL A 111 7.42 5.58 13.35
CA VAL A 111 8.13 6.24 14.45
C VAL A 111 9.44 6.78 13.89
N ASP A 112 9.74 8.05 14.15
CA ASP A 112 10.94 8.71 13.65
C ASP A 112 11.18 8.55 12.14
N ALA A 113 10.11 8.74 11.35
CA ALA A 113 10.10 8.57 9.89
C ALA A 113 10.40 7.14 9.39
N GLU A 114 10.44 6.15 10.29
CA GLU A 114 10.65 4.75 9.93
C GLU A 114 9.41 3.90 10.23
N PRO A 115 8.85 3.20 9.25
CA PRO A 115 7.75 2.27 9.48
C PRO A 115 8.19 1.08 10.34
N GLN A 116 7.49 0.88 11.46
CA GLN A 116 7.78 -0.18 12.44
C GLN A 116 6.85 -1.37 12.33
N LEU A 117 5.64 -1.12 11.89
CA LEU A 117 4.57 -2.10 11.73
C LEU A 117 3.80 -1.79 10.46
N GLY A 118 3.43 -2.83 9.72
CA GLY A 118 2.56 -2.73 8.55
C GLY A 118 1.50 -3.82 8.54
N VAL A 119 0.27 -3.41 8.26
CA VAL A 119 -0.90 -4.28 8.10
C VAL A 119 -1.58 -3.97 6.78
N VAL A 120 -1.88 -5.01 6.00
CA VAL A 120 -2.76 -4.95 4.84
C VAL A 120 -3.82 -6.03 5.01
N TYR A 121 -5.09 -5.65 5.02
CA TYR A 121 -6.19 -6.58 5.16
C TYR A 121 -7.11 -6.55 3.93
N ASP A 122 -7.25 -7.70 3.26
CA ASP A 122 -8.24 -7.94 2.22
C ASP A 122 -9.51 -8.51 2.85
N PRO A 123 -10.55 -7.70 3.07
CA PRO A 123 -11.75 -8.17 3.74
C PRO A 123 -12.58 -9.12 2.89
N GLN A 124 -12.46 -9.06 1.56
CA GLN A 124 -13.20 -9.91 0.65
C GLN A 124 -12.71 -11.36 0.70
N ARG A 125 -11.40 -11.57 0.92
CA ARG A 125 -10.77 -12.90 1.01
C ARG A 125 -10.48 -13.31 2.44
N ASN A 126 -10.72 -12.42 3.40
CA ASN A 126 -10.31 -12.58 4.79
C ASN A 126 -8.80 -12.91 4.91
N GLU A 127 -7.98 -12.16 4.18
CA GLU A 127 -6.53 -12.29 4.19
C GLU A 127 -5.89 -11.12 4.93
N PHE A 128 -5.30 -11.43 6.07
CA PHE A 128 -4.60 -10.48 6.92
C PHE A 128 -3.09 -10.64 6.75
N PHE A 129 -2.46 -9.66 6.13
CA PHE A 129 -1.00 -9.55 5.99
C PHE A 129 -0.48 -8.63 7.08
N GLY A 130 0.45 -9.11 7.89
CA GLY A 130 1.06 -8.34 8.97
C GLY A 130 2.57 -8.47 8.95
N ALA A 131 3.29 -7.41 9.31
CA ALA A 131 4.72 -7.45 9.51
C ALA A 131 5.15 -6.48 10.62
N LEU A 132 6.12 -6.90 11.41
CA LEU A 132 6.81 -6.10 12.41
C LEU A 132 8.28 -6.03 12.05
N ARG A 133 8.86 -4.84 12.14
CA ARG A 133 10.28 -4.63 11.83
C ARG A 133 11.17 -5.58 12.63
N GLY A 134 12.00 -6.36 11.91
CA GLY A 134 12.91 -7.35 12.47
C GLY A 134 12.28 -8.67 12.89
N ARG A 135 10.98 -8.92 12.60
CA ARG A 135 10.27 -10.13 13.04
C ARG A 135 9.61 -10.92 11.92
N GLY A 136 9.86 -10.53 10.67
CA GLY A 136 9.30 -11.17 9.50
C GLY A 136 7.86 -10.74 9.18
N ALA A 137 7.32 -11.32 8.11
CA ALA A 137 5.97 -11.07 7.63
C ALA A 137 5.10 -12.33 7.72
N VAL A 138 3.80 -12.14 7.92
CA VAL A 138 2.83 -13.22 8.05
C VAL A 138 1.58 -12.97 7.20
N LEU A 139 0.93 -14.06 6.77
CA LEU A 139 -0.42 -14.07 6.21
C LEU A 139 -1.29 -14.96 7.11
N ASN A 140 -2.31 -14.39 7.73
CA ASN A 140 -3.18 -15.10 8.68
C ASN A 140 -2.38 -15.89 9.73
N GLY A 141 -1.35 -15.25 10.31
CA GLY A 141 -0.47 -15.82 11.32
C GLY A 141 0.57 -16.82 10.80
N LYS A 142 0.60 -17.14 9.51
CA LYS A 142 1.59 -18.04 8.90
C LYS A 142 2.72 -17.24 8.27
N PRO A 143 4.00 -17.55 8.51
CA PRO A 143 5.12 -16.88 7.88
C PRO A 143 5.03 -16.88 6.35
N ILE A 144 5.37 -15.75 5.74
CA ILE A 144 5.47 -15.59 4.28
C ILE A 144 6.85 -15.05 3.90
N CYS A 145 7.29 -15.36 2.70
CA CYS A 145 8.51 -14.81 2.13
C CYS A 145 8.35 -14.53 0.62
N CYS A 146 9.14 -13.59 0.13
CA CYS A 146 9.19 -13.18 -1.27
C CYS A 146 10.20 -14.01 -2.08
N GLU A 147 10.76 -15.09 -1.54
CA GLU A 147 11.69 -15.94 -2.28
C GLU A 147 10.96 -16.66 -3.41
N THR A 148 11.20 -16.20 -4.63
CA THR A 148 10.70 -16.87 -5.82
C THR A 148 11.90 -17.34 -6.66
N GLN A 149 11.84 -18.58 -7.09
CA GLN A 149 12.75 -19.13 -8.09
C GLN A 149 12.12 -19.11 -9.49
N THR A 150 11.14 -18.23 -9.69
CA THR A 150 10.43 -18.10 -10.95
C THR A 150 11.40 -17.70 -12.05
N PRO A 151 11.50 -18.47 -13.15
CA PRO A 151 12.27 -18.05 -14.30
C PRO A 151 11.81 -16.67 -14.79
N PRO A 152 12.72 -15.75 -15.15
CA PRO A 152 12.35 -14.37 -15.50
C PRO A 152 11.24 -14.26 -16.56
N ARG A 153 11.18 -15.18 -17.52
CA ARG A 153 10.13 -15.19 -18.55
C ARG A 153 8.74 -15.58 -18.04
N LEU A 154 8.63 -16.11 -16.85
CA LEU A 154 7.38 -16.50 -16.20
C LEU A 154 7.02 -15.58 -15.04
N ALA A 155 7.81 -14.52 -14.81
CA ALA A 155 7.57 -13.59 -13.72
C ALA A 155 6.21 -12.89 -13.87
N ARG A 156 5.54 -12.71 -12.75
CA ARG A 156 4.27 -11.99 -12.63
C ARG A 156 4.55 -10.63 -12.02
N MET A 157 4.35 -9.60 -12.81
CA MET A 157 4.64 -8.24 -12.44
C MET A 157 3.35 -7.43 -12.26
N ALA A 158 3.33 -6.45 -11.38
CA ALA A 158 2.22 -5.54 -11.20
C ALA A 158 2.67 -4.09 -11.33
N ALA A 159 1.93 -3.30 -12.10
CA ALA A 159 2.17 -1.87 -12.31
C ALA A 159 1.04 -1.05 -11.71
N ALA A 160 1.35 -0.16 -10.77
CA ALA A 160 0.43 0.88 -10.35
C ALA A 160 0.57 2.08 -11.29
N LEU A 161 -0.36 2.20 -12.22
CA LEU A 161 -0.38 3.32 -13.15
C LEU A 161 -0.86 4.59 -12.45
N PRO A 162 -0.32 5.75 -12.81
CA PRO A 162 -0.82 7.03 -12.34
C PRO A 162 -2.21 7.33 -12.91
N ARG A 163 -2.80 8.45 -12.53
CA ARG A 163 -4.04 8.93 -13.13
C ARG A 163 -3.87 9.13 -14.63
N SER A 164 -4.97 9.00 -15.39
CA SER A 164 -4.95 9.09 -16.86
C SER A 164 -4.48 10.47 -17.39
N ASP A 165 -4.68 11.52 -16.61
CA ASP A 165 -4.26 12.90 -16.90
C ASP A 165 -2.83 13.22 -16.42
N SER A 166 -2.14 12.26 -15.80
CA SER A 166 -0.77 12.46 -15.33
C SER A 166 0.23 12.60 -16.48
N PRO A 167 1.14 13.58 -16.40
CA PRO A 167 2.23 13.69 -17.37
C PRO A 167 3.19 12.49 -17.35
N ARG A 168 3.11 11.63 -16.32
CA ARG A 168 3.92 10.41 -16.21
C ARG A 168 3.31 9.20 -16.92
N MET A 169 2.08 9.29 -17.41
CA MET A 169 1.36 8.15 -18.00
C MET A 169 2.11 7.54 -19.18
N ALA A 170 2.56 8.37 -20.15
CA ALA A 170 3.29 7.88 -21.32
C ALA A 170 4.55 7.07 -20.94
N ARG A 171 5.28 7.53 -19.93
CA ARG A 171 6.44 6.84 -19.40
C ARG A 171 6.04 5.49 -18.76
N CYS A 172 4.99 5.47 -17.94
CA CYS A 172 4.52 4.23 -17.31
C CYS A 172 4.10 3.19 -18.34
N ILE A 173 3.44 3.60 -19.42
CA ILE A 173 3.07 2.70 -20.53
C ILE A 173 4.33 2.14 -21.21
N ALA A 174 5.35 2.96 -21.46
CA ALA A 174 6.62 2.50 -22.02
C ALA A 174 7.35 1.50 -21.08
N GLU A 175 7.31 1.75 -19.77
CA GLU A 175 7.85 0.81 -18.78
C GLU A 175 7.09 -0.53 -18.79
N VAL A 176 5.75 -0.50 -18.81
CA VAL A 176 4.92 -1.70 -18.95
C VAL A 176 5.30 -2.50 -20.19
N GLY A 177 5.45 -1.84 -21.34
CA GLY A 177 5.87 -2.50 -22.59
C GLY A 177 7.23 -3.20 -22.47
N ARG A 178 8.23 -2.49 -21.93
CA ARG A 178 9.58 -3.09 -21.72
C ARG A 178 9.57 -4.26 -20.74
N VAL A 179 8.84 -4.12 -19.63
CA VAL A 179 8.74 -5.19 -18.63
C VAL A 179 8.00 -6.40 -19.17
N ALA A 180 6.90 -6.21 -19.89
CA ALA A 180 6.12 -7.30 -20.49
C ALA A 180 6.92 -8.08 -21.55
N THR A 181 7.78 -7.41 -22.31
CA THR A 181 8.62 -8.08 -23.32
C THR A 181 9.91 -8.67 -22.72
N GLY A 182 10.42 -8.10 -21.62
CA GLY A 182 11.69 -8.50 -21.03
C GLY A 182 11.57 -9.48 -19.86
N LEU A 183 10.45 -9.56 -19.17
CA LEU A 183 10.21 -10.46 -18.05
C LEU A 183 9.06 -11.42 -18.38
N GLY A 184 7.89 -11.18 -17.84
CA GLY A 184 6.74 -12.06 -18.01
C GLY A 184 5.45 -11.26 -18.13
N THR A 185 4.39 -11.70 -17.47
CA THR A 185 3.11 -11.00 -17.52
C THR A 185 3.13 -9.74 -16.66
N VAL A 186 2.44 -8.69 -17.15
CA VAL A 186 2.22 -7.47 -16.37
C VAL A 186 0.73 -7.26 -16.19
N ARG A 187 0.31 -7.07 -14.94
CA ARG A 187 -1.07 -6.67 -14.62
C ARG A 187 -1.10 -5.22 -14.13
N ARG A 188 -2.19 -4.53 -14.39
CA ARG A 188 -2.47 -3.23 -13.78
C ARG A 188 -2.92 -3.45 -12.34
N SER A 189 -2.26 -2.76 -11.41
CA SER A 189 -2.67 -2.71 -10.00
C SER A 189 -3.75 -1.64 -9.79
N VAL A 190 -4.71 -1.93 -8.92
CA VAL A 190 -5.73 -0.99 -8.46
C VAL A 190 -5.53 -0.68 -6.97
N SER A 191 -5.31 -1.70 -6.15
CA SER A 191 -4.90 -1.57 -4.75
C SER A 191 -3.39 -1.72 -4.65
N ARG A 192 -2.68 -0.65 -4.33
CA ARG A 192 -1.22 -0.63 -4.21
C ARG A 192 -0.74 -1.42 -3.01
N ALA A 193 -1.43 -1.27 -1.88
CA ALA A 193 -1.12 -2.00 -0.66
C ALA A 193 -1.28 -3.51 -0.86
N LEU A 194 -2.36 -3.94 -1.52
CA LEU A 194 -2.63 -5.35 -1.78
C LEU A 194 -1.59 -5.97 -2.72
N GLU A 195 -1.11 -5.24 -3.74
CA GLU A 195 -0.04 -5.73 -4.60
C GLU A 195 1.29 -5.90 -3.85
N MET A 196 1.63 -4.95 -2.97
CA MET A 196 2.81 -5.09 -2.12
C MET A 196 2.69 -6.28 -1.17
N ALA A 197 1.51 -6.53 -0.60
CA ALA A 197 1.23 -7.71 0.22
C ALA A 197 1.31 -9.02 -0.58
N HIS A 198 0.82 -9.03 -1.83
CA HIS A 198 0.95 -10.18 -2.73
C HIS A 198 2.40 -10.46 -3.10
N LEU A 199 3.23 -9.43 -3.30
CA LEU A 199 4.66 -9.60 -3.54
C LEU A 199 5.35 -10.16 -2.29
N ALA A 200 5.03 -9.64 -1.10
CA ALA A 200 5.54 -10.16 0.16
C ALA A 200 5.21 -11.66 0.36
N ALA A 201 4.05 -12.11 -0.13
CA ALA A 201 3.61 -13.50 -0.08
C ALA A 201 4.09 -14.37 -1.27
N GLY A 202 4.95 -13.85 -2.16
CA GLY A 202 5.44 -14.59 -3.33
C GLY A 202 4.38 -14.90 -4.39
N ARG A 203 3.23 -14.23 -4.36
CA ARG A 203 2.15 -14.40 -5.35
C ARG A 203 2.41 -13.68 -6.65
N ILE A 204 3.23 -12.62 -6.59
CA ILE A 204 3.82 -11.93 -7.73
C ILE A 204 5.32 -11.76 -7.48
N ASP A 205 6.07 -11.44 -8.51
CA ASP A 205 7.53 -11.40 -8.49
C ASP A 205 8.10 -9.98 -8.53
N GLY A 206 7.25 -8.99 -8.83
CA GLY A 206 7.66 -7.59 -8.80
C GLY A 206 6.49 -6.62 -8.92
N PHE A 207 6.72 -5.42 -8.38
CA PHE A 207 5.79 -4.31 -8.35
C PHE A 207 6.52 -2.99 -8.59
N TRP A 208 5.90 -2.07 -9.32
CA TRP A 208 6.38 -0.69 -9.37
C TRP A 208 5.23 0.29 -9.46
N ALA A 209 5.49 1.50 -8.99
CA ALA A 209 4.50 2.54 -8.94
C ALA A 209 5.13 3.91 -9.16
N HIS A 210 4.35 4.81 -9.72
CA HIS A 210 4.56 6.24 -9.71
C HIS A 210 3.38 6.93 -9.02
N GLU A 211 3.62 8.11 -8.44
CA GLU A 211 2.60 8.88 -7.72
C GLU A 211 2.01 8.12 -6.51
N LEU A 212 2.87 7.34 -5.85
CA LEU A 212 2.54 6.82 -4.52
C LEU A 212 2.47 7.96 -3.51
N ASP A 213 1.65 7.77 -2.51
CA ASP A 213 1.74 8.52 -1.27
C ASP A 213 2.19 7.59 -0.12
N HIS A 214 2.68 8.18 0.96
CA HIS A 214 3.17 7.44 2.10
C HIS A 214 2.09 6.66 2.85
N PHE A 215 0.81 7.06 2.75
CA PHE A 215 -0.29 6.35 3.40
C PHE A 215 -0.53 4.96 2.79
N ASN A 216 -0.42 4.85 1.46
CA ASN A 216 -0.55 3.58 0.76
C ASN A 216 0.73 2.74 0.85
N ALA A 217 1.90 3.39 0.94
CA ALA A 217 3.18 2.72 0.84
C ALA A 217 3.71 2.17 2.17
N ALA A 218 3.48 2.87 3.28
CA ALA A 218 4.16 2.58 4.55
C ALA A 218 3.96 1.13 5.03
N ALA A 219 2.73 0.62 5.01
CA ALA A 219 2.44 -0.76 5.40
C ALA A 219 3.11 -1.78 4.46
N GLY A 220 2.99 -1.54 3.15
CA GLY A 220 3.61 -2.39 2.13
C GLY A 220 5.13 -2.41 2.23
N ILE A 221 5.77 -1.31 2.58
CA ILE A 221 7.23 -1.23 2.76
C ILE A 221 7.69 -2.17 3.89
N VAL A 222 6.98 -2.21 5.03
CA VAL A 222 7.31 -3.14 6.12
C VAL A 222 7.13 -4.58 5.66
N LEU A 223 5.98 -4.92 5.06
CA LEU A 223 5.71 -6.26 4.55
C LEU A 223 6.78 -6.74 3.57
N LEU A 224 7.20 -5.88 2.62
CA LEU A 224 8.22 -6.20 1.63
C LEU A 224 9.58 -6.43 2.27
N ARG A 225 10.03 -5.53 3.16
CA ARG A 225 11.31 -5.68 3.85
C ARG A 225 11.36 -6.96 4.68
N GLU A 226 10.32 -7.21 5.44
CA GLU A 226 10.24 -8.34 6.36
C GLU A 226 10.02 -9.68 5.67
N SER A 227 9.53 -9.69 4.43
CA SER A 227 9.41 -10.88 3.60
C SER A 227 10.66 -11.19 2.76
N GLY A 228 11.70 -10.34 2.83
CA GLY A 228 12.92 -10.49 2.04
C GLY A 228 12.85 -9.93 0.61
N ALA A 229 11.78 -9.22 0.25
CA ALA A 229 11.72 -8.51 -1.02
C ALA A 229 12.65 -7.30 -1.01
N LEU A 230 13.23 -6.99 -2.16
CA LEU A 230 13.92 -5.72 -2.36
C LEU A 230 12.89 -4.63 -2.64
N VAL A 231 13.01 -3.51 -1.94
CA VAL A 231 12.16 -2.32 -2.13
C VAL A 231 13.04 -1.08 -2.14
N GLU A 232 12.96 -0.29 -3.21
CA GLU A 232 13.82 0.87 -3.44
C GLU A 232 13.03 2.05 -4.01
N ALA A 233 13.37 3.25 -3.54
CA ALA A 233 12.95 4.49 -4.18
C ALA A 233 13.61 4.62 -5.56
N ARG A 234 12.89 5.21 -6.50
CA ARG A 234 13.41 5.48 -7.84
C ARG A 234 13.89 6.93 -8.00
N ASP A 235 13.66 7.77 -7.03
CA ASP A 235 14.15 9.13 -6.90
C ASP A 235 15.18 9.20 -5.75
N ALA A 236 15.86 10.32 -5.62
CA ALA A 236 16.95 10.50 -4.65
C ALA A 236 16.45 10.94 -3.27
N VAL A 237 15.29 10.43 -2.84
CA VAL A 237 14.71 10.74 -1.52
C VAL A 237 14.53 9.47 -0.69
N PRO A 238 14.37 9.57 0.63
CA PRO A 238 14.04 8.42 1.47
C PRO A 238 12.81 7.68 0.97
N LEU A 239 12.78 6.35 1.13
CA LEU A 239 11.74 5.49 0.55
C LEU A 239 10.32 5.89 0.94
N LEU A 240 10.11 6.31 2.20
CA LEU A 240 8.78 6.72 2.68
C LEU A 240 8.33 8.05 2.03
N ASP A 241 9.28 8.92 1.69
CA ASP A 241 9.01 10.22 1.06
C ASP A 241 8.93 10.11 -0.47
N SER A 242 9.38 8.96 -1.03
CA SER A 242 9.39 8.73 -2.46
C SER A 242 7.99 8.55 -3.01
N ARG A 243 7.73 9.24 -4.10
CA ARG A 243 6.50 9.04 -4.88
C ARG A 243 6.67 8.01 -6.00
N SER A 244 7.88 7.46 -6.16
CA SER A 244 8.19 6.48 -7.19
C SER A 244 9.07 5.38 -6.62
N MET A 245 8.57 4.16 -6.62
CA MET A 245 9.27 3.01 -6.09
C MET A 245 9.15 1.80 -7.00
N PHE A 246 10.05 0.84 -6.81
CA PHE A 246 9.88 -0.52 -7.28
C PHE A 246 10.22 -1.50 -6.15
N ALA A 247 9.64 -2.68 -6.25
CA ALA A 247 9.96 -3.80 -5.37
C ALA A 247 9.95 -5.10 -6.18
N CYS A 248 10.80 -6.05 -5.81
CA CYS A 248 10.84 -7.35 -6.49
C CYS A 248 11.53 -8.41 -5.64
N ALA A 249 11.35 -9.68 -6.05
CA ALA A 249 12.20 -10.77 -5.59
C ALA A 249 13.68 -10.46 -5.93
N PRO A 250 14.62 -10.72 -5.00
CA PRO A 250 16.03 -10.33 -5.16
C PRO A 250 16.68 -10.77 -6.48
N ALA A 251 16.35 -11.96 -6.94
CA ALA A 251 16.89 -12.52 -8.20
C ALA A 251 16.52 -11.70 -9.46
N LEU A 252 15.43 -10.93 -9.42
CA LEU A 252 14.95 -10.15 -10.57
C LEU A 252 15.50 -8.72 -10.61
N ARG A 253 16.11 -8.22 -9.53
CA ARG A 253 16.49 -6.81 -9.37
C ARG A 253 17.24 -6.23 -10.56
N LYS A 254 18.35 -6.86 -10.96
CA LYS A 254 19.22 -6.35 -12.03
C LYS A 254 18.46 -6.20 -13.36
N ARG A 255 17.71 -7.22 -13.73
CA ARG A 255 16.94 -7.25 -14.98
C ARG A 255 15.76 -6.28 -14.92
N PHE A 256 15.06 -6.23 -13.82
CA PHE A 256 13.90 -5.35 -13.65
C PHE A 256 14.32 -3.87 -13.72
N LEU A 257 15.36 -3.46 -13.00
CA LEU A 257 15.89 -2.10 -13.08
C LEU A 257 16.31 -1.69 -14.50
N ALA A 258 16.99 -2.59 -15.23
CA ALA A 258 17.37 -2.32 -16.61
C ALA A 258 16.16 -2.04 -17.52
N LEU A 259 15.05 -2.75 -17.30
CA LEU A 259 13.80 -2.57 -18.05
C LEU A 259 13.02 -1.30 -17.65
N LEU A 260 13.02 -0.95 -16.38
CA LEU A 260 12.40 0.28 -15.90
C LEU A 260 13.14 1.52 -16.42
N GLY A 261 14.46 1.42 -16.60
CA GLY A 261 15.31 2.52 -17.05
C GLY A 261 15.49 3.63 -16.00
N PRO A 262 16.25 4.69 -16.29
CA PRO A 262 16.52 5.78 -15.36
C PRO A 262 15.25 6.59 -15.07
N VAL A 263 15.13 7.09 -13.84
CA VAL A 263 14.12 8.09 -13.49
C VAL A 263 14.58 9.44 -14.03
N ALA A 264 13.81 10.05 -14.93
CA ALA A 264 14.03 11.44 -15.25
C ALA A 264 13.76 12.26 -13.99
N VAL A 265 14.77 12.90 -13.46
CA VAL A 265 14.61 13.93 -12.43
C VAL A 265 13.82 15.06 -13.09
N SER A 266 12.57 15.26 -12.69
CA SER A 266 11.83 16.45 -13.11
C SER A 266 12.54 17.65 -12.52
N PRO A 267 13.00 18.64 -13.34
CA PRO A 267 13.49 19.88 -12.77
C PRO A 267 12.28 20.64 -12.19
N GLY A 268 12.25 20.82 -10.88
CA GLY A 268 11.30 21.79 -10.30
C GLY A 268 10.41 21.26 -9.20
N THR A 269 10.95 21.23 -8.00
CA THR A 269 10.38 21.86 -6.80
C THR A 269 11.55 22.20 -5.87
N ALA A 270 12.38 23.13 -6.33
CA ALA A 270 13.20 23.92 -5.40
C ALA A 270 12.22 24.86 -4.68
N ALA A 271 12.15 24.65 -3.38
CA ALA A 271 11.81 25.60 -2.32
C ALA A 271 10.87 26.77 -2.69
N ALA A 272 9.65 26.72 -2.20
CA ALA A 272 9.01 27.91 -1.66
C ALA A 272 9.19 27.86 -0.13
N SER A 273 10.38 28.26 0.31
CA SER A 273 10.64 28.77 1.65
C SER A 273 10.51 30.29 1.54
N GLY A 274 9.43 30.85 2.06
CA GLY A 274 9.11 32.24 2.25
C GLY A 274 8.09 32.36 3.36
#